data_8d83787dafd67975e4b44d5b95018413
#
_entry.id   8d83787dafd67975e4b44d5b95018413
#
_cell.length_a   1.000
_cell.length_b   1.000
_cell.length_c   1.000
_cell.angle_alpha   90.00
_cell.angle_beta   90.00
_cell.angle_gamma   90.00
#
_symmetry.space_group_name_H-M   'P 1'
#
loop_
_entity.id
_entity.type
_entity.pdbx_description
1 polymer ?
#
loop_
_entity_poly.entity_id
_entity_poly.type
_entity_poly.pdbx_seq_one_letter_code
_entity_poly.pdbx_strand_id
1 'polypeptide(L)'
;MPHLKHVALFSILMILADFSEFVSAAPPVDFQRQVQPILAEHCTLCHGRFSLLPAGVLTLLFGVIAGNYLPAVAQDEKRPEKLVSYYRSVRPILQRKCSGCHFPGKLEGKLSVLSVTELIKGGDAGTAVVPGKPDESKLVHYISGDDPKMPLSGDALSAEAVHTIRTWIAQGATDDSPPDVGARITAESPPVYSTPPVVTSMDYSPDGKLLAVSGYHEVLIHTLDGSVPPKRLIGRSQRIESLSFSPNGQILAVAGGTPALFGELQLWNVAEVKLLHSTTLALDTLFGLSFNGDGTLVVFGAADNRVRVVKVDTAEVTMRMDAHSDWVQGTTFSLANDHVISVSRDMSMKLTIVSTGQFVDNITSITPGALKGGLVDVIRHPTREEVLAVGSDGEPRLYKIFREKARQIGDDFNLIRAYSKLPGRLCDLDLSPSGNKFVVGASTATSGAARIYTTEDPAKFVDIPDVTAPVFAVSFRPDEMQVAVSGFDGIIKLCNAETGAVEKSFPAAPLTVIPTPAVATAGQ
;
A
#
# COMPACT_ATOMS: atom_id res chain seq x y z
N MET A 1 45.87 -4.69 2.63
CA MET A 1 44.73 -4.30 3.47
C MET A 1 44.29 -5.49 4.34
N PRO A 2 45.02 -5.85 5.40
CA PRO A 2 44.68 -6.95 6.29
C PRO A 2 43.88 -6.53 7.56
N HIS A 3 43.75 -5.27 7.85
CA HIS A 3 43.16 -4.81 9.12
C HIS A 3 41.62 -4.77 9.18
N LEU A 4 40.91 -4.83 8.04
CA LEU A 4 39.44 -4.79 8.04
C LEU A 4 38.78 -6.14 8.35
N LYS A 5 39.47 -7.26 8.16
CA LYS A 5 38.90 -8.59 8.44
C LYS A 5 38.83 -8.95 9.93
N HIS A 6 39.63 -8.31 10.78
CA HIS A 6 39.65 -8.60 12.22
C HIS A 6 38.60 -7.81 13.01
N VAL A 7 38.22 -6.62 12.53
CA VAL A 7 37.20 -5.79 13.17
C VAL A 7 35.79 -6.39 13.02
N ALA A 8 35.49 -6.98 11.86
CA ALA A 8 34.19 -7.61 11.63
C ALA A 8 33.98 -8.89 12.48
N LEU A 9 35.06 -9.66 12.73
CA LEU A 9 34.96 -10.87 13.55
C LEU A 9 34.80 -10.56 15.05
N PHE A 10 35.42 -9.47 15.51
CA PHE A 10 35.33 -9.04 16.92
C PHE A 10 33.96 -8.43 17.25
N SER A 11 33.35 -7.71 16.31
CA SER A 11 32.00 -7.16 16.50
C SER A 11 30.90 -8.24 16.53
N ILE A 12 31.07 -9.32 15.77
CA ILE A 12 30.14 -10.46 15.80
C ILE A 12 30.29 -11.26 17.12
N LEU A 13 31.50 -11.39 17.65
CA LEU A 13 31.72 -12.09 18.93
C LEU A 13 31.23 -11.27 20.14
N MET A 14 31.30 -9.95 20.13
CA MET A 14 30.76 -9.08 21.18
C MET A 14 29.23 -9.10 21.22
N ILE A 15 28.56 -9.16 20.07
CA ILE A 15 27.09 -9.24 20.00
C ILE A 15 26.59 -10.58 20.52
N LEU A 16 27.38 -11.66 20.44
CA LEU A 16 27.01 -12.97 20.98
C LEU A 16 27.29 -13.13 22.48
N ALA A 17 28.17 -12.31 23.06
CA ALA A 17 28.49 -12.38 24.49
C ALA A 17 27.46 -11.64 25.37
N ASP A 18 26.84 -10.56 24.88
CA ASP A 18 25.82 -9.80 25.62
C ASP A 18 24.43 -10.46 25.61
N PHE A 19 24.21 -11.51 24.79
CA PHE A 19 22.94 -12.24 24.73
C PHE A 19 22.81 -13.40 25.73
N SER A 20 23.86 -13.71 26.50
CA SER A 20 23.86 -14.87 27.40
C SER A 20 23.14 -14.65 28.73
N GLU A 21 22.86 -13.42 29.14
CA GLU A 21 22.19 -13.12 30.42
C GLU A 21 20.66 -12.91 30.34
N PHE A 22 20.06 -12.90 29.13
CA PHE A 22 18.61 -12.64 28.99
C PHE A 22 17.79 -13.82 28.46
N VAL A 23 18.35 -15.04 28.33
CA VAL A 23 17.63 -16.18 27.74
C VAL A 23 17.37 -17.26 28.79
N SER A 24 16.39 -17.02 29.64
CA SER A 24 15.89 -18.06 30.58
C SER A 24 14.50 -18.61 30.27
N ALA A 25 13.85 -18.27 29.15
CA ALA A 25 12.50 -18.74 28.82
C ALA A 25 12.08 -18.80 27.35
N ALA A 26 12.98 -18.61 26.36
CA ALA A 26 12.60 -18.74 24.96
C ALA A 26 13.00 -20.12 24.39
N PRO A 27 12.16 -20.76 23.55
CA PRO A 27 12.55 -21.99 22.86
C PRO A 27 13.74 -21.73 21.94
N PRO A 28 14.65 -22.73 21.76
CA PRO A 28 15.83 -22.55 20.93
C PRO A 28 15.47 -22.12 19.50
N VAL A 29 16.10 -21.05 19.04
CA VAL A 29 15.90 -20.51 17.69
C VAL A 29 16.51 -21.50 16.68
N ASP A 30 15.70 -22.04 15.78
CA ASP A 30 16.16 -22.88 14.67
C ASP A 30 16.78 -21.97 13.59
N PHE A 31 18.12 -21.93 13.57
CA PHE A 31 18.88 -21.09 12.67
C PHE A 31 18.55 -21.35 11.18
N GLN A 32 18.38 -22.61 10.79
CA GLN A 32 18.10 -22.97 9.39
C GLN A 32 16.70 -22.57 8.96
N ARG A 33 15.73 -22.59 9.85
CA ARG A 33 14.33 -22.27 9.54
C ARG A 33 13.94 -20.83 9.81
N GLN A 34 14.59 -20.17 10.76
CA GLN A 34 14.16 -18.84 11.22
C GLN A 34 15.15 -17.72 10.87
N VAL A 35 16.44 -17.99 10.84
CA VAL A 35 17.48 -16.96 10.62
C VAL A 35 18.07 -17.03 9.21
N GLN A 36 18.34 -18.23 8.69
CA GLN A 36 18.93 -18.39 7.38
C GLN A 36 18.09 -17.83 6.22
N PRO A 37 16.74 -17.94 6.21
CA PRO A 37 15.91 -17.31 5.18
C PRO A 37 16.00 -15.78 5.22
N ILE A 38 16.02 -15.18 6.41
CA ILE A 38 16.13 -13.72 6.59
C ILE A 38 17.48 -13.22 6.07
N LEU A 39 18.56 -13.94 6.36
CA LEU A 39 19.90 -13.60 5.87
C LEU A 39 20.03 -13.82 4.36
N ALA A 40 19.39 -14.85 3.82
CA ALA A 40 19.36 -15.10 2.37
C ALA A 40 18.56 -14.02 1.61
N GLU A 41 17.46 -13.54 2.17
CA GLU A 41 16.59 -12.56 1.53
C GLU A 41 17.13 -11.13 1.61
N HIS A 42 17.78 -10.77 2.71
CA HIS A 42 18.20 -9.38 2.96
C HIS A 42 19.71 -9.12 2.84
N CYS A 43 20.57 -10.14 2.93
CA CYS A 43 22.02 -9.96 2.90
C CYS A 43 22.68 -10.36 1.58
N THR A 44 22.08 -11.21 0.76
CA THR A 44 22.65 -11.63 -0.54
C THR A 44 22.62 -10.55 -1.62
N LEU A 45 21.72 -9.58 -1.51
CA LEU A 45 21.62 -8.44 -2.45
C LEU A 45 22.78 -7.44 -2.33
N CYS A 46 23.43 -7.34 -1.16
CA CYS A 46 24.49 -6.36 -0.91
C CYS A 46 25.91 -6.94 -0.89
N HIS A 47 26.10 -8.24 -0.68
CA HIS A 47 27.43 -8.80 -0.38
C HIS A 47 27.90 -9.97 -1.29
N GLY A 48 27.18 -10.34 -2.34
CA GLY A 48 27.57 -11.44 -3.22
C GLY A 48 27.54 -12.82 -2.53
N ARG A 49 27.54 -13.89 -3.30
CA ARG A 49 27.48 -15.26 -2.79
C ARG A 49 28.65 -15.55 -1.84
N PHE A 50 28.35 -15.80 -0.58
CA PHE A 50 29.31 -16.44 0.32
C PHE A 50 29.54 -17.87 -0.13
N SER A 51 30.78 -18.20 -0.50
CA SER A 51 31.20 -19.59 -0.70
C SER A 51 31.23 -20.29 0.67
N LEU A 52 30.37 -21.27 0.84
CA LEU A 52 30.32 -22.13 2.03
C LEU A 52 31.67 -22.83 2.21
N LEU A 53 32.29 -22.66 3.36
CA LEU A 53 33.40 -23.50 3.82
C LEU A 53 32.87 -24.94 4.01
N PRO A 54 33.65 -25.97 3.65
CA PRO A 54 33.18 -27.36 3.73
C PRO A 54 32.86 -27.78 5.16
N ALA A 55 31.81 -28.57 5.31
CA ALA A 55 31.18 -29.03 6.56
C ALA A 55 32.10 -29.80 7.55
N GLY A 56 33.38 -29.95 7.26
CA GLY A 56 34.30 -30.71 8.09
C GLY A 56 34.92 -30.01 9.29
N VAL A 57 34.78 -28.67 9.42
CA VAL A 57 35.45 -27.91 10.49
C VAL A 57 34.52 -27.68 11.72
N LEU A 58 33.21 -27.87 11.57
CA LEU A 58 32.26 -27.64 12.68
C LEU A 58 32.06 -28.87 13.59
N THR A 59 32.53 -30.06 13.18
CA THR A 59 32.34 -31.32 13.92
C THR A 59 33.36 -31.54 15.05
N LEU A 60 34.44 -30.77 15.09
CA LEU A 60 35.52 -30.91 16.08
C LEU A 60 35.34 -30.12 17.38
N LEU A 61 34.36 -29.22 17.48
CA LEU A 61 34.11 -28.41 18.66
C LEU A 61 32.97 -28.91 19.57
N PHE A 62 32.21 -29.93 19.17
CA PHE A 62 31.12 -30.50 19.95
C PHE A 62 31.35 -31.93 20.47
N GLY A 63 32.57 -32.45 20.35
CA GLY A 63 32.90 -33.87 20.65
C GLY A 63 33.33 -34.19 22.09
N VAL A 64 33.24 -33.29 23.06
CA VAL A 64 33.84 -33.54 24.42
C VAL A 64 32.82 -33.58 25.56
N ILE A 65 31.54 -33.41 25.32
CA ILE A 65 30.54 -33.59 26.41
C ILE A 65 29.44 -34.54 25.95
N ALA A 66 29.74 -35.83 25.87
CA ALA A 66 28.72 -36.88 25.85
C ALA A 66 29.29 -38.15 26.44
N GLY A 67 29.38 -38.20 27.75
CA GLY A 67 29.59 -39.41 28.55
C GLY A 67 28.27 -40.04 28.93
N ASN A 68 28.09 -41.29 28.48
CA ASN A 68 27.23 -42.34 29.05
C ASN A 68 25.75 -42.01 29.33
N TYR A 69 24.88 -42.27 28.35
CA TYR A 69 23.52 -42.77 28.63
C TYR A 69 23.17 -43.90 27.67
N LEU A 70 22.83 -45.07 28.23
CA LEU A 70 22.29 -46.25 27.56
C LEU A 70 20.92 -45.89 26.93
N PRO A 71 20.57 -46.45 25.75
CA PRO A 71 19.29 -46.13 25.12
C PRO A 71 18.15 -46.86 25.85
N ALA A 72 17.25 -46.12 26.46
CA ALA A 72 15.91 -46.60 26.75
C ALA A 72 15.19 -46.77 25.39
N VAL A 73 14.64 -47.97 25.18
CA VAL A 73 13.74 -48.26 24.05
C VAL A 73 12.53 -47.36 24.18
N ALA A 74 12.49 -46.27 23.41
CA ALA A 74 11.33 -45.41 23.30
C ALA A 74 10.25 -46.17 22.53
N GLN A 75 9.14 -46.47 23.17
CA GLN A 75 7.89 -46.84 22.52
C GLN A 75 7.51 -45.69 21.59
N ASP A 76 7.16 -46.05 20.36
CA ASP A 76 6.74 -45.15 19.28
C ASP A 76 5.39 -44.52 19.64
N GLU A 77 5.40 -43.50 20.54
CA GLU A 77 4.25 -42.64 20.73
C GLU A 77 4.09 -41.85 19.45
N LYS A 78 3.07 -42.18 18.63
CA LYS A 78 2.62 -41.41 17.49
C LYS A 78 2.54 -39.93 17.91
N ARG A 79 3.55 -39.15 17.54
CA ARG A 79 3.52 -37.69 17.68
C ARG A 79 2.21 -37.21 17.06
N PRO A 80 1.38 -36.43 17.77
CA PRO A 80 0.14 -35.93 17.16
C PRO A 80 0.49 -35.22 15.85
N GLU A 81 -0.10 -35.70 14.78
CA GLU A 81 0.13 -35.13 13.43
C GLU A 81 -0.21 -33.66 13.47
N LYS A 82 0.77 -32.80 13.22
CA LYS A 82 0.60 -31.34 13.32
C LYS A 82 -0.44 -30.89 12.30
N LEU A 83 -1.55 -30.34 12.77
CA LEU A 83 -2.61 -29.82 11.91
C LEU A 83 -2.05 -28.74 10.97
N VAL A 84 -2.40 -28.85 9.69
CA VAL A 84 -2.05 -27.85 8.69
C VAL A 84 -3.00 -26.67 8.84
N SER A 85 -2.44 -25.50 9.13
CA SER A 85 -3.18 -24.25 9.24
C SER A 85 -3.68 -23.77 7.87
N TYR A 86 -4.98 -23.55 7.74
CA TYR A 86 -5.51 -22.86 6.56
C TYR A 86 -4.92 -21.45 6.45
N TYR A 87 -5.02 -20.68 7.53
CA TYR A 87 -4.62 -19.27 7.54
C TYR A 87 -3.13 -19.05 7.22
N ARG A 88 -2.25 -19.87 7.84
CA ARG A 88 -0.79 -19.68 7.72
C ARG A 88 -0.17 -20.42 6.54
N SER A 89 -0.76 -21.52 6.09
CA SER A 89 -0.12 -22.42 5.12
C SER A 89 -0.90 -22.52 3.79
N VAL A 90 -2.23 -22.70 3.81
CA VAL A 90 -3.04 -22.93 2.61
C VAL A 90 -3.45 -21.61 1.96
N ARG A 91 -4.01 -20.68 2.75
CA ARG A 91 -4.47 -19.37 2.26
C ARG A 91 -3.41 -18.60 1.47
N PRO A 92 -2.13 -18.50 1.91
CA PRO A 92 -1.10 -17.83 1.12
C PRO A 92 -0.81 -18.49 -0.23
N ILE A 93 -0.95 -19.81 -0.35
CA ILE A 93 -0.82 -20.51 -1.64
C ILE A 93 -1.96 -20.10 -2.57
N LEU A 94 -3.22 -20.19 -2.08
CA LEU A 94 -4.40 -19.82 -2.85
C LEU A 94 -4.37 -18.34 -3.27
N GLN A 95 -3.96 -17.45 -2.38
CA GLN A 95 -3.83 -16.03 -2.69
C GLN A 95 -2.81 -15.74 -3.80
N ARG A 96 -1.65 -16.36 -3.76
CA ARG A 96 -0.59 -16.11 -4.74
C ARG A 96 -0.82 -16.76 -6.09
N LYS A 97 -1.48 -17.93 -6.13
CA LYS A 97 -1.56 -18.77 -7.34
C LYS A 97 -2.97 -18.82 -7.97
N CYS A 98 -4.02 -18.50 -7.22
CA CYS A 98 -5.39 -18.73 -7.66
C CYS A 98 -6.26 -17.47 -7.64
N SER A 99 -6.05 -16.55 -6.67
CA SER A 99 -6.94 -15.40 -6.48
C SER A 99 -6.95 -14.41 -7.64
N GLY A 100 -5.91 -14.36 -8.48
CA GLY A 100 -5.89 -13.50 -9.68
C GLY A 100 -6.99 -13.80 -10.72
N CYS A 101 -7.59 -15.02 -10.67
CA CYS A 101 -8.68 -15.42 -11.56
C CYS A 101 -9.96 -15.81 -10.79
N HIS A 102 -9.84 -16.20 -9.51
CA HIS A 102 -10.91 -16.75 -8.69
C HIS A 102 -11.25 -15.84 -7.49
N PHE A 103 -11.62 -14.58 -7.77
CA PHE A 103 -11.99 -13.58 -6.77
C PHE A 103 -13.25 -12.81 -7.22
N PRO A 104 -13.95 -12.06 -6.34
CA PRO A 104 -15.24 -11.43 -6.68
C PRO A 104 -15.24 -10.50 -7.89
N GLY A 105 -14.10 -9.92 -8.29
CA GLY A 105 -13.97 -9.08 -9.48
C GLY A 105 -13.75 -9.86 -10.78
N LYS A 106 -13.37 -11.15 -10.70
CA LYS A 106 -13.13 -12.05 -11.83
C LYS A 106 -13.39 -13.50 -11.39
N LEU A 107 -14.64 -13.89 -11.30
CA LEU A 107 -15.05 -15.24 -10.87
C LEU A 107 -14.99 -16.23 -12.05
N GLU A 108 -13.80 -16.60 -12.50
CA GLU A 108 -13.63 -17.65 -13.51
C GLU A 108 -14.23 -18.96 -12.98
N GLY A 109 -15.14 -19.57 -13.77
CA GLY A 109 -15.90 -20.74 -13.36
C GLY A 109 -16.79 -20.50 -12.13
N LYS A 110 -17.14 -19.26 -11.81
CA LYS A 110 -17.89 -18.81 -10.62
C LYS A 110 -17.29 -19.28 -9.29
N LEU A 111 -16.01 -19.67 -9.26
CA LEU A 111 -15.30 -20.09 -8.07
C LEU A 111 -14.63 -18.88 -7.39
N SER A 112 -14.84 -18.73 -6.09
CA SER A 112 -14.04 -17.86 -5.22
C SER A 112 -13.14 -18.71 -4.32
N VAL A 113 -11.87 -18.31 -4.20
CA VAL A 113 -10.89 -18.98 -3.31
C VAL A 113 -10.58 -18.17 -2.05
N LEU A 114 -11.36 -17.14 -1.74
CA LEU A 114 -11.07 -16.20 -0.66
C LEU A 114 -11.40 -16.74 0.73
N SER A 115 -12.24 -17.77 0.84
CA SER A 115 -12.57 -18.41 2.12
C SER A 115 -12.80 -19.90 1.96
N VAL A 116 -12.68 -20.63 3.07
CA VAL A 116 -12.99 -22.06 3.11
C VAL A 116 -14.44 -22.32 2.74
N THR A 117 -15.37 -21.49 3.19
CA THR A 117 -16.80 -21.59 2.86
C THR A 117 -17.03 -21.50 1.35
N GLU A 118 -16.38 -20.55 0.65
CA GLU A 118 -16.49 -20.41 -0.80
C GLU A 118 -15.86 -21.60 -1.55
N LEU A 119 -14.76 -22.15 -1.06
CA LEU A 119 -14.14 -23.37 -1.62
C LEU A 119 -15.06 -24.59 -1.49
N ILE A 120 -15.74 -24.76 -0.35
CA ILE A 120 -16.71 -25.84 -0.13
C ILE A 120 -17.95 -25.64 -1.01
N LYS A 121 -18.45 -24.41 -1.11
CA LYS A 121 -19.55 -24.07 -2.03
C LYS A 121 -19.19 -24.39 -3.48
N GLY A 122 -17.94 -24.06 -3.91
CA GLY A 122 -17.43 -24.30 -5.25
C GLY A 122 -17.98 -23.32 -6.31
N GLY A 123 -17.86 -23.69 -7.57
CA GLY A 123 -18.28 -22.92 -8.74
C GLY A 123 -19.08 -23.74 -9.75
N ASP A 124 -19.04 -23.35 -11.03
CA ASP A 124 -19.77 -24.03 -12.12
C ASP A 124 -19.42 -25.53 -12.22
N ALA A 125 -18.19 -25.91 -11.88
CA ALA A 125 -17.77 -27.31 -11.84
C ALA A 125 -18.28 -28.07 -10.59
N GLY A 126 -18.94 -27.40 -9.64
CA GLY A 126 -19.36 -27.92 -8.34
C GLY A 126 -18.35 -27.69 -7.23
N THR A 127 -18.47 -28.41 -6.12
CA THR A 127 -17.65 -28.29 -4.91
C THR A 127 -16.15 -28.39 -5.24
N ALA A 128 -15.37 -27.37 -4.84
CA ALA A 128 -13.92 -27.37 -5.08
C ALA A 128 -13.17 -28.16 -4.00
N VAL A 129 -13.63 -28.12 -2.75
CA VAL A 129 -13.03 -28.81 -1.60
C VAL A 129 -14.10 -29.64 -0.88
N VAL A 130 -13.87 -30.94 -0.74
CA VAL A 130 -14.66 -31.86 0.07
C VAL A 130 -13.89 -32.16 1.33
N PRO A 131 -14.31 -31.66 2.51
CA PRO A 131 -13.61 -31.87 3.77
C PRO A 131 -13.37 -33.34 4.08
N GLY A 132 -12.14 -33.69 4.46
CA GLY A 132 -11.72 -35.07 4.75
C GLY A 132 -11.43 -35.93 3.51
N LYS A 133 -11.70 -35.42 2.29
CA LYS A 133 -11.65 -36.21 1.06
C LYS A 133 -10.85 -35.52 -0.05
N PRO A 134 -9.53 -35.51 0.04
CA PRO A 134 -8.70 -34.84 -0.96
C PRO A 134 -8.88 -35.41 -2.38
N ASP A 135 -9.10 -36.73 -2.52
CA ASP A 135 -9.25 -37.37 -3.82
C ASP A 135 -10.64 -37.14 -4.46
N GLU A 136 -11.65 -36.66 -3.67
CA GLU A 136 -12.94 -36.21 -4.20
C GLU A 136 -12.96 -34.68 -4.44
N SER A 137 -11.91 -33.96 -4.04
CA SER A 137 -11.81 -32.50 -4.15
C SER A 137 -11.32 -32.07 -5.52
N LYS A 138 -12.15 -31.32 -6.27
CA LYS A 138 -11.78 -30.84 -7.61
C LYS A 138 -10.55 -29.95 -7.62
N LEU A 139 -10.36 -29.14 -6.56
CA LEU A 139 -9.15 -28.34 -6.40
C LEU A 139 -7.90 -29.21 -6.57
N VAL A 140 -7.84 -30.36 -5.89
CA VAL A 140 -6.69 -31.27 -5.96
C VAL A 140 -6.51 -31.83 -7.36
N HIS A 141 -7.58 -32.24 -8.03
CA HIS A 141 -7.50 -32.77 -9.41
C HIS A 141 -6.97 -31.73 -10.40
N TYR A 142 -7.30 -30.45 -10.22
CA TYR A 142 -6.87 -29.40 -11.13
C TYR A 142 -5.41 -28.95 -10.92
N ILE A 143 -4.86 -29.08 -9.70
CA ILE A 143 -3.50 -28.63 -9.35
C ILE A 143 -2.47 -29.77 -9.30
N SER A 144 -2.86 -31.04 -9.53
CA SER A 144 -2.04 -32.23 -9.38
C SER A 144 -1.86 -32.96 -10.71
N GLY A 145 -0.82 -33.83 -10.78
CA GLY A 145 -0.50 -34.66 -11.95
C GLY A 145 0.66 -34.08 -12.76
N ASP A 146 1.01 -34.78 -13.82
CA ASP A 146 2.13 -34.41 -14.71
C ASP A 146 1.79 -33.20 -15.60
N ASP A 147 0.49 -32.95 -15.84
CA ASP A 147 -0.03 -31.81 -16.61
C ASP A 147 -1.21 -31.19 -15.86
N PRO A 148 -0.95 -30.40 -14.81
CA PRO A 148 -2.01 -29.80 -14.00
C PRO A 148 -2.77 -28.74 -14.81
N LYS A 149 -4.11 -28.77 -14.73
CA LYS A 149 -4.99 -27.83 -15.46
C LYS A 149 -4.96 -26.40 -14.90
N MET A 150 -4.51 -26.23 -13.65
CA MET A 150 -4.43 -24.94 -12.95
C MET A 150 -3.07 -24.80 -12.23
N PRO A 151 -2.52 -23.58 -12.20
CA PRO A 151 -3.05 -22.34 -12.80
C PRO A 151 -2.90 -22.33 -14.33
N LEU A 152 -3.83 -21.65 -15.02
CA LEU A 152 -3.81 -21.53 -16.49
C LEU A 152 -2.63 -20.70 -17.01
N SER A 153 -2.00 -19.90 -16.18
CA SER A 153 -0.86 -19.05 -16.51
C SER A 153 0.17 -19.10 -15.39
N GLY A 154 1.45 -19.04 -15.75
CA GLY A 154 2.57 -19.14 -14.82
C GLY A 154 2.94 -20.59 -14.47
N ASP A 155 3.82 -20.75 -13.49
CA ASP A 155 4.32 -22.05 -13.08
C ASP A 155 3.27 -22.84 -12.28
N ALA A 156 3.23 -24.15 -12.49
CA ALA A 156 2.45 -25.08 -11.67
C ALA A 156 2.82 -24.97 -10.18
N LEU A 157 1.95 -25.43 -9.30
CA LEU A 157 2.24 -25.49 -7.88
C LEU A 157 3.38 -26.48 -7.62
N SER A 158 4.24 -26.14 -6.66
CA SER A 158 5.26 -27.10 -6.20
C SER A 158 4.61 -28.33 -5.56
N ALA A 159 5.30 -29.46 -5.59
CA ALA A 159 4.82 -30.69 -4.94
C ALA A 159 4.54 -30.48 -3.44
N GLU A 160 5.32 -29.62 -2.76
CA GLU A 160 5.11 -29.25 -1.37
C GLU A 160 3.80 -28.47 -1.18
N ALA A 161 3.49 -27.51 -2.06
CA ALA A 161 2.26 -26.75 -2.01
C ALA A 161 1.03 -27.63 -2.24
N VAL A 162 1.11 -28.53 -3.21
CA VAL A 162 0.05 -29.53 -3.47
C VAL A 162 -0.13 -30.45 -2.26
N HIS A 163 0.96 -30.95 -1.68
CA HIS A 163 0.94 -31.77 -0.48
C HIS A 163 0.30 -31.04 0.71
N THR A 164 0.65 -29.79 0.92
CA THR A 164 0.08 -28.95 1.99
C THR A 164 -1.44 -28.83 1.84
N ILE A 165 -1.94 -28.55 0.63
CA ILE A 165 -3.38 -28.45 0.37
C ILE A 165 -4.06 -29.81 0.58
N ARG A 166 -3.50 -30.90 0.06
CA ARG A 166 -4.05 -32.27 0.25
C ARG A 166 -4.14 -32.65 1.71
N THR A 167 -3.09 -32.40 2.49
CA THR A 167 -3.03 -32.71 3.91
C THR A 167 -4.07 -31.92 4.70
N TRP A 168 -4.20 -30.60 4.42
CA TRP A 168 -5.23 -29.76 5.03
C TRP A 168 -6.65 -30.29 4.73
N ILE A 169 -6.93 -30.67 3.49
CA ILE A 169 -8.23 -31.26 3.12
C ILE A 169 -8.46 -32.59 3.85
N ALA A 170 -7.45 -33.47 3.88
CA ALA A 170 -7.52 -34.76 4.58
C ALA A 170 -7.81 -34.60 6.09
N GLN A 171 -7.27 -33.53 6.70
CA GLN A 171 -7.50 -33.17 8.10
C GLN A 171 -8.83 -32.46 8.36
N GLY A 172 -9.73 -32.38 7.35
CA GLY A 172 -11.08 -31.84 7.51
C GLY A 172 -11.28 -30.44 6.95
N ALA A 173 -10.30 -29.86 6.26
CA ALA A 173 -10.37 -28.53 5.64
C ALA A 173 -10.84 -27.44 6.64
N THR A 174 -10.35 -27.47 7.88
CA THR A 174 -10.76 -26.55 8.94
C THR A 174 -10.20 -25.14 8.68
N ASP A 175 -11.02 -24.13 8.89
CA ASP A 175 -10.63 -22.72 8.87
C ASP A 175 -10.19 -22.32 10.29
N ASP A 176 -8.88 -22.10 10.45
CA ASP A 176 -8.26 -21.60 11.68
C ASP A 176 -7.90 -20.11 11.58
N SER A 177 -8.52 -19.39 10.65
CA SER A 177 -8.34 -17.94 10.55
C SER A 177 -8.75 -17.27 11.87
N PRO A 178 -7.98 -16.28 12.36
CA PRO A 178 -8.42 -15.45 13.47
C PRO A 178 -9.83 -14.89 13.24
N PRO A 179 -10.66 -14.73 14.27
CA PRO A 179 -12.06 -14.30 14.14
C PRO A 179 -12.24 -12.97 13.39
N ASP A 180 -11.23 -12.13 13.43
CA ASP A 180 -11.14 -10.83 12.75
C ASP A 180 -10.67 -10.94 11.29
N VAL A 181 -10.07 -12.06 10.91
CA VAL A 181 -9.62 -12.30 9.55
C VAL A 181 -10.77 -12.82 8.70
N GLY A 182 -11.38 -11.89 7.96
CA GLY A 182 -12.57 -12.15 7.15
C GLY A 182 -13.87 -11.71 7.83
N ALA A 183 -13.82 -11.17 9.04
CA ALA A 183 -14.92 -10.38 9.58
C ALA A 183 -15.23 -9.29 8.53
N ARG A 184 -16.47 -9.32 8.04
CA ARG A 184 -16.90 -8.37 7.03
C ARG A 184 -17.02 -7.01 7.70
N ILE A 185 -16.10 -6.11 7.37
CA ILE A 185 -16.21 -4.71 7.78
C ILE A 185 -17.44 -4.12 7.10
N THR A 186 -18.38 -3.64 7.90
CA THR A 186 -19.64 -3.01 7.44
C THR A 186 -19.96 -1.80 8.31
N ALA A 187 -21.00 -1.05 7.96
CA ALA A 187 -21.46 0.07 8.79
C ALA A 187 -21.89 -0.38 10.19
N GLU A 188 -22.43 -1.59 10.32
CA GLU A 188 -22.87 -2.20 11.59
C GLU A 188 -21.68 -2.80 12.38
N SER A 189 -20.59 -3.13 11.69
CA SER A 189 -19.37 -3.67 12.27
C SER A 189 -18.15 -2.92 11.72
N PRO A 190 -17.98 -1.64 12.10
CA PRO A 190 -16.90 -0.78 11.61
C PRO A 190 -15.54 -1.19 12.18
N PRO A 191 -14.42 -0.76 11.56
CA PRO A 191 -13.10 -0.94 12.12
C PRO A 191 -12.98 -0.39 13.53
N VAL A 192 -12.25 -1.12 14.39
CA VAL A 192 -11.96 -0.71 15.78
C VAL A 192 -10.46 -0.46 15.89
N TYR A 193 -10.10 0.71 16.41
CA TYR A 193 -8.71 1.13 16.50
C TYR A 193 -8.23 1.20 17.94
N SER A 194 -7.15 0.48 18.27
CA SER A 194 -6.40 0.64 19.51
C SER A 194 -5.24 1.65 19.36
N THR A 195 -4.81 1.88 18.13
CA THR A 195 -3.82 2.88 17.72
C THR A 195 -4.36 3.62 16.51
N PRO A 196 -3.96 4.89 16.26
CA PRO A 196 -4.42 5.61 15.08
C PRO A 196 -4.05 4.86 13.79
N PRO A 197 -4.97 4.76 12.80
CA PRO A 197 -4.64 4.15 11.51
C PRO A 197 -3.66 5.02 10.72
N VAL A 198 -2.84 4.41 9.89
CA VAL A 198 -2.01 5.13 8.92
C VAL A 198 -2.91 5.93 7.99
N VAL A 199 -2.62 7.21 7.80
CA VAL A 199 -3.33 8.10 6.87
C VAL A 199 -2.53 8.19 5.58
N THR A 200 -3.13 7.78 4.47
CA THR A 200 -2.53 7.74 3.14
C THR A 200 -3.01 8.85 2.21
N SER A 201 -4.17 9.44 2.51
CA SER A 201 -4.74 10.55 1.75
C SER A 201 -5.70 11.38 2.61
N MET A 202 -5.76 12.68 2.36
CA MET A 202 -6.69 13.63 2.99
C MET A 202 -7.13 14.67 1.96
N ASP A 203 -8.35 15.20 2.13
CA ASP A 203 -8.82 16.32 1.34
C ASP A 203 -9.83 17.18 2.13
N TYR A 204 -9.72 18.50 2.02
CA TYR A 204 -10.71 19.41 2.55
C TYR A 204 -11.92 19.55 1.62
N SER A 205 -13.12 19.64 2.17
CA SER A 205 -14.28 20.04 1.39
C SER A 205 -14.10 21.46 0.83
N PRO A 206 -14.64 21.77 -0.37
CA PRO A 206 -14.47 23.09 -0.99
C PRO A 206 -14.97 24.27 -0.15
N ASP A 207 -15.90 24.03 0.78
CA ASP A 207 -16.38 25.05 1.74
C ASP A 207 -15.49 25.16 3.00
N GLY A 208 -14.46 24.33 3.11
CA GLY A 208 -13.49 24.33 4.20
C GLY A 208 -14.04 23.84 5.55
N LYS A 209 -15.23 23.22 5.59
CA LYS A 209 -15.86 22.79 6.86
C LYS A 209 -15.57 21.35 7.24
N LEU A 210 -15.27 20.50 6.25
CA LEU A 210 -15.01 19.09 6.44
C LEU A 210 -13.59 18.74 6.01
N LEU A 211 -13.01 17.74 6.67
CA LEU A 211 -11.77 17.07 6.26
C LEU A 211 -12.06 15.57 6.11
N ALA A 212 -11.92 15.06 4.90
CA ALA A 212 -11.95 13.63 4.63
C ALA A 212 -10.56 13.03 4.88
N VAL A 213 -10.51 11.90 5.58
CA VAL A 213 -9.27 11.26 6.00
C VAL A 213 -9.37 9.76 5.74
N SER A 214 -8.39 9.19 5.08
CA SER A 214 -8.33 7.75 4.84
C SER A 214 -8.09 6.97 6.13
N GLY A 215 -8.77 5.82 6.26
CA GLY A 215 -8.58 4.84 7.31
C GLY A 215 -8.51 3.42 6.73
N TYR A 216 -8.60 2.42 7.59
CA TYR A 216 -8.63 1.02 7.19
C TYR A 216 -10.06 0.61 6.82
N HIS A 217 -10.32 0.29 5.56
CA HIS A 217 -11.64 0.01 4.99
C HIS A 217 -12.64 1.17 4.99
N GLU A 218 -12.22 2.37 5.32
CA GLU A 218 -13.13 3.50 5.46
C GLU A 218 -12.49 4.84 5.16
N VAL A 219 -13.33 5.84 4.97
CA VAL A 219 -12.97 7.25 5.04
C VAL A 219 -13.71 7.88 6.22
N LEU A 220 -12.99 8.65 7.02
CA LEU A 220 -13.53 9.41 8.15
C LEU A 220 -13.71 10.87 7.75
N ILE A 221 -14.93 11.38 7.89
CA ILE A 221 -15.27 12.78 7.60
C ILE A 221 -15.32 13.54 8.91
N HIS A 222 -14.31 14.35 9.17
CA HIS A 222 -14.21 15.20 10.35
C HIS A 222 -14.84 16.56 10.11
N THR A 223 -15.52 17.10 11.13
CA THR A 223 -15.79 18.54 11.22
C THR A 223 -14.60 19.22 11.88
N LEU A 224 -14.19 20.39 11.38
CA LEU A 224 -12.97 21.05 11.86
C LEU A 224 -13.10 21.62 13.27
N ASP A 225 -14.30 21.94 13.69
CA ASP A 225 -14.60 22.39 15.05
C ASP A 225 -14.49 21.26 16.08
N GLY A 226 -14.56 19.99 15.62
CA GLY A 226 -14.54 18.81 16.48
C GLY A 226 -15.80 18.65 17.32
N SER A 227 -16.89 19.30 16.93
CA SER A 227 -18.17 19.31 17.67
C SER A 227 -18.87 17.96 17.71
N VAL A 228 -18.59 17.10 16.69
CA VAL A 228 -19.20 15.78 16.55
C VAL A 228 -18.14 14.73 16.17
N PRO A 229 -18.36 13.44 16.53
CA PRO A 229 -17.52 12.35 16.04
C PRO A 229 -17.51 12.29 14.51
N PRO A 230 -16.42 11.83 13.88
CA PRO A 230 -16.34 11.74 12.43
C PRO A 230 -17.39 10.79 11.88
N LYS A 231 -18.01 11.17 10.75
CA LYS A 231 -18.85 10.25 9.97
C LYS A 231 -17.96 9.22 9.28
N ARG A 232 -18.42 7.99 9.19
CA ARG A 232 -17.65 6.87 8.65
C ARG A 232 -18.24 6.40 7.32
N LEU A 233 -17.47 6.47 6.24
CA LEU A 233 -17.79 5.95 4.91
C LEU A 233 -17.09 4.60 4.75
N ILE A 234 -17.80 3.50 5.02
CA ILE A 234 -17.21 2.16 5.06
C ILE A 234 -17.39 1.47 3.72
N GLY A 235 -16.27 1.14 3.08
CA GLY A 235 -16.21 0.50 1.77
C GLY A 235 -15.53 -0.87 1.79
N ARG A 236 -15.36 -1.45 0.60
CA ARG A 236 -14.71 -2.76 0.43
C ARG A 236 -13.20 -2.68 0.41
N SER A 237 -12.65 -1.54 -0.01
CA SER A 237 -11.20 -1.35 -0.17
C SER A 237 -10.52 -1.39 1.18
N GLN A 238 -9.60 -2.34 1.37
CA GLN A 238 -8.80 -2.47 2.58
C GLN A 238 -7.88 -1.25 2.78
N ARG A 239 -7.33 -0.75 1.67
CA ARG A 239 -6.49 0.45 1.62
C ARG A 239 -7.15 1.51 0.77
N ILE A 240 -7.18 2.72 1.30
CA ILE A 240 -7.57 3.92 0.57
C ILE A 240 -6.27 4.63 0.20
N GLU A 241 -6.01 4.81 -1.08
CA GLU A 241 -4.76 5.42 -1.54
C GLU A 241 -4.93 6.88 -2.02
N SER A 242 -6.15 7.23 -2.43
CA SER A 242 -6.44 8.61 -2.83
C SER A 242 -7.92 8.92 -2.62
N LEU A 243 -8.21 10.14 -2.22
CA LEU A 243 -9.57 10.65 -2.08
C LEU A 243 -9.62 12.12 -2.52
N SER A 244 -10.75 12.54 -3.06
CA SER A 244 -10.97 13.93 -3.46
C SER A 244 -12.45 14.29 -3.39
N PHE A 245 -12.75 15.50 -2.92
CA PHE A 245 -14.08 16.08 -3.04
C PHE A 245 -14.33 16.59 -4.46
N SER A 246 -15.54 16.43 -4.95
CA SER A 246 -16.00 17.13 -6.15
C SER A 246 -15.95 18.66 -5.95
N PRO A 247 -15.79 19.46 -7.01
CA PRO A 247 -15.72 20.93 -6.89
C PRO A 247 -16.91 21.57 -6.19
N ASN A 248 -18.08 20.93 -6.23
CA ASN A 248 -19.29 21.38 -5.51
C ASN A 248 -19.44 20.80 -4.08
N GLY A 249 -18.49 19.97 -3.64
CA GLY A 249 -18.48 19.35 -2.31
C GLY A 249 -19.53 18.25 -2.06
N GLN A 250 -20.35 17.89 -3.04
CA GLN A 250 -21.44 16.94 -2.84
C GLN A 250 -20.98 15.49 -2.90
N ILE A 251 -20.00 15.20 -3.74
CA ILE A 251 -19.46 13.86 -3.97
C ILE A 251 -18.05 13.78 -3.39
N LEU A 252 -17.74 12.67 -2.72
CA LEU A 252 -16.39 12.26 -2.42
C LEU A 252 -16.05 11.05 -3.29
N ALA A 253 -15.02 11.16 -4.10
CA ALA A 253 -14.45 10.04 -4.83
C ALA A 253 -13.31 9.43 -4.01
N VAL A 254 -13.25 8.11 -3.96
CA VAL A 254 -12.28 7.33 -3.20
C VAL A 254 -11.68 6.25 -4.09
N ALA A 255 -10.38 6.28 -4.26
CA ALA A 255 -9.63 5.27 -4.98
C ALA A 255 -8.79 4.44 -4.01
N GLY A 256 -8.78 3.14 -4.20
CA GLY A 256 -8.04 2.22 -3.34
C GLY A 256 -8.19 0.78 -3.81
N GLY A 257 -8.19 -0.15 -2.87
CA GLY A 257 -8.36 -1.56 -3.16
C GLY A 257 -7.79 -2.47 -2.09
N THR A 258 -7.64 -3.73 -2.48
CA THR A 258 -6.85 -4.71 -1.74
C THR A 258 -5.73 -5.17 -2.66
N PRO A 259 -4.46 -4.96 -2.28
CA PRO A 259 -3.32 -5.29 -3.13
C PRO A 259 -3.38 -6.72 -3.68
N ALA A 260 -3.08 -6.89 -4.97
CA ALA A 260 -3.13 -8.14 -5.71
C ALA A 260 -4.50 -8.85 -5.73
N LEU A 261 -5.59 -8.15 -5.37
CA LEU A 261 -6.95 -8.69 -5.41
C LEU A 261 -7.89 -7.85 -6.27
N PHE A 262 -8.01 -6.56 -5.97
CA PHE A 262 -8.83 -5.64 -6.76
C PHE A 262 -8.48 -4.18 -6.49
N GLY A 263 -8.73 -3.33 -7.49
CA GLY A 263 -8.75 -1.88 -7.38
C GLY A 263 -10.17 -1.36 -7.55
N GLU A 264 -10.61 -0.50 -6.64
CA GLU A 264 -11.98 -0.01 -6.52
C GLU A 264 -12.03 1.51 -6.55
N LEU A 265 -12.97 2.03 -7.35
CA LEU A 265 -13.46 3.40 -7.26
C LEU A 265 -14.79 3.40 -6.51
N GLN A 266 -14.89 4.21 -5.47
CA GLN A 266 -16.12 4.48 -4.74
C GLN A 266 -16.52 5.95 -4.94
N LEU A 267 -17.80 6.20 -5.16
CA LEU A 267 -18.39 7.54 -5.23
C LEU A 267 -19.46 7.66 -4.14
N TRP A 268 -19.28 8.61 -3.23
CA TRP A 268 -20.11 8.80 -2.06
C TRP A 268 -20.85 10.14 -2.09
N ASN A 269 -22.15 10.13 -1.79
CA ASN A 269 -22.85 11.35 -1.38
C ASN A 269 -22.47 11.66 0.07
N VAL A 270 -21.78 12.77 0.28
CA VAL A 270 -21.19 13.13 1.58
C VAL A 270 -22.25 13.53 2.61
N ALA A 271 -23.25 14.27 2.17
CA ALA A 271 -24.33 14.74 3.06
C ALA A 271 -25.17 13.58 3.60
N GLU A 272 -25.53 12.64 2.71
CA GLU A 272 -26.37 11.48 3.02
C GLU A 272 -25.58 10.30 3.60
N VAL A 273 -24.23 10.34 3.58
CA VAL A 273 -23.36 9.21 3.96
C VAL A 273 -23.72 7.96 3.13
N LYS A 274 -23.98 8.14 1.84
CA LYS A 274 -24.51 7.11 0.97
C LYS A 274 -23.51 6.76 -0.14
N LEU A 275 -23.19 5.48 -0.25
CA LEU A 275 -22.42 4.95 -1.39
C LEU A 275 -23.31 4.96 -2.65
N LEU A 276 -22.93 5.75 -3.64
CA LEU A 276 -23.61 5.84 -4.93
C LEU A 276 -23.11 4.76 -5.87
N HIS A 277 -21.79 4.64 -5.98
CA HIS A 277 -21.13 3.64 -6.84
C HIS A 277 -19.94 3.00 -6.13
N SER A 278 -19.77 1.70 -6.32
CA SER A 278 -18.61 0.90 -5.94
C SER A 278 -18.25 0.00 -7.12
N THR A 279 -17.19 0.36 -7.84
CA THR A 279 -16.84 -0.30 -9.11
C THR A 279 -15.42 -0.83 -9.06
N THR A 280 -15.25 -2.14 -9.30
CA THR A 280 -13.94 -2.76 -9.45
C THR A 280 -13.43 -2.51 -10.87
N LEU A 281 -12.29 -1.82 -11.00
CA LEU A 281 -11.77 -1.35 -12.27
C LEU A 281 -10.37 -1.89 -12.62
N ALA A 282 -9.69 -2.53 -11.66
CA ALA A 282 -8.39 -3.15 -11.85
C ALA A 282 -8.25 -4.40 -10.99
N LEU A 283 -7.22 -5.23 -11.27
CA LEU A 283 -6.85 -6.41 -10.48
C LEU A 283 -5.92 -6.08 -9.31
N ASP A 284 -5.58 -4.81 -9.13
CA ASP A 284 -4.75 -4.27 -8.07
C ASP A 284 -5.17 -2.82 -7.79
N THR A 285 -4.58 -2.21 -6.79
CA THR A 285 -4.91 -0.91 -6.21
C THR A 285 -4.98 0.23 -7.22
N LEU A 286 -5.91 1.16 -7.02
CA LEU A 286 -6.03 2.43 -7.74
C LEU A 286 -5.35 3.55 -6.95
N PHE A 287 -4.79 4.55 -7.65
CA PHE A 287 -4.01 5.66 -7.10
C PHE A 287 -4.36 6.99 -7.75
N GLY A 288 -3.98 8.10 -7.11
CA GLY A 288 -3.86 9.44 -7.68
C GLY A 288 -5.10 9.94 -8.41
N LEU A 289 -6.20 10.02 -7.67
CA LEU A 289 -7.52 10.40 -8.16
C LEU A 289 -7.69 11.91 -8.20
N SER A 290 -8.31 12.45 -9.25
CA SER A 290 -8.74 13.84 -9.30
C SER A 290 -10.03 14.03 -10.11
N PHE A 291 -10.81 15.07 -9.77
CA PHE A 291 -11.95 15.51 -10.55
C PHE A 291 -11.52 16.47 -11.66
N ASN A 292 -12.32 16.52 -12.75
CA ASN A 292 -12.28 17.63 -13.67
C ASN A 292 -12.97 18.88 -13.08
N GLY A 293 -12.81 20.05 -13.72
CA GLY A 293 -13.26 21.32 -13.16
C GLY A 293 -14.77 21.45 -12.93
N ASP A 294 -15.62 20.72 -13.64
CA ASP A 294 -17.09 20.72 -13.47
C ASP A 294 -17.60 19.56 -12.60
N GLY A 295 -16.72 18.63 -12.17
CA GLY A 295 -17.06 17.51 -11.31
C GLY A 295 -17.82 16.38 -12.02
N THR A 296 -17.85 16.34 -13.34
CA THR A 296 -18.55 15.30 -14.12
C THR A 296 -17.69 14.08 -14.41
N LEU A 297 -16.37 14.23 -14.37
CA LEU A 297 -15.39 13.19 -14.63
C LEU A 297 -14.42 13.03 -13.47
N VAL A 298 -13.95 11.80 -13.28
CA VAL A 298 -12.87 11.43 -12.37
C VAL A 298 -11.79 10.71 -13.16
N VAL A 299 -10.53 11.10 -12.97
CA VAL A 299 -9.37 10.39 -13.51
C VAL A 299 -8.58 9.75 -12.37
N PHE A 300 -7.97 8.59 -12.62
CA PHE A 300 -7.09 7.90 -11.68
C PHE A 300 -6.11 7.00 -12.41
N GLY A 301 -5.00 6.72 -11.74
CA GLY A 301 -4.01 5.72 -12.14
C GLY A 301 -4.22 4.39 -11.42
N ALA A 302 -3.45 3.38 -11.82
CA ALA A 302 -3.49 2.06 -11.18
C ALA A 302 -2.15 1.33 -11.24
N ALA A 303 -2.03 0.29 -10.43
CA ALA A 303 -0.88 -0.62 -10.43
C ALA A 303 -0.77 -1.48 -11.71
N ASP A 304 -1.77 -1.47 -12.58
CA ASP A 304 -1.74 -2.11 -13.90
C ASP A 304 -1.17 -1.19 -15.01
N ASN A 305 -0.50 -0.09 -14.63
CA ASN A 305 0.16 0.89 -15.49
C ASN A 305 -0.79 1.73 -16.36
N ARG A 306 -2.09 1.71 -16.05
CA ARG A 306 -3.14 2.36 -16.83
C ARG A 306 -3.69 3.59 -16.17
N VAL A 307 -4.08 4.54 -17.01
CA VAL A 307 -4.93 5.68 -16.65
C VAL A 307 -6.36 5.41 -17.12
N ARG A 308 -7.33 5.79 -16.30
CA ARG A 308 -8.75 5.69 -16.63
C ARG A 308 -9.48 6.97 -16.28
N VAL A 309 -10.43 7.35 -17.14
CA VAL A 309 -11.41 8.41 -16.86
C VAL A 309 -12.78 7.76 -16.75
N VAL A 310 -13.54 8.17 -15.75
CA VAL A 310 -14.86 7.63 -15.40
C VAL A 310 -15.85 8.78 -15.27
N LYS A 311 -17.08 8.59 -15.77
CA LYS A 311 -18.20 9.50 -15.49
C LYS A 311 -18.68 9.33 -14.05
N VAL A 312 -18.90 10.45 -13.38
CA VAL A 312 -19.33 10.46 -11.97
C VAL A 312 -20.74 9.93 -11.78
N ASP A 313 -21.64 10.22 -12.70
CA ASP A 313 -23.06 9.84 -12.62
C ASP A 313 -23.33 8.34 -12.83
N THR A 314 -22.53 7.69 -13.70
CA THR A 314 -22.76 6.29 -14.10
C THR A 314 -21.66 5.33 -13.65
N ALA A 315 -20.52 5.85 -13.20
CA ALA A 315 -19.28 5.10 -12.95
C ALA A 315 -18.77 4.34 -14.21
N GLU A 316 -19.14 4.80 -15.40
CA GLU A 316 -18.70 4.22 -16.68
C GLU A 316 -17.32 4.72 -17.06
N VAL A 317 -16.44 3.81 -17.48
CA VAL A 317 -15.10 4.15 -18.01
C VAL A 317 -15.24 4.71 -19.41
N THR A 318 -14.90 5.97 -19.60
CA THR A 318 -14.96 6.67 -20.89
C THR A 318 -13.64 6.73 -21.63
N MET A 319 -12.51 6.61 -20.89
CA MET A 319 -11.17 6.62 -21.47
C MET A 319 -10.24 5.65 -20.76
N ARG A 320 -9.37 4.99 -21.52
CA ARG A 320 -8.22 4.21 -21.03
C ARG A 320 -6.97 4.59 -21.81
N MET A 321 -5.86 4.66 -21.10
CA MET A 321 -4.54 4.86 -21.70
C MET A 321 -3.55 3.84 -21.12
N ASP A 322 -2.80 3.17 -22.01
CA ASP A 322 -1.83 2.09 -21.70
C ASP A 322 -0.38 2.54 -22.01
N ALA A 323 -0.05 3.82 -21.77
CA ALA A 323 1.25 4.38 -22.19
C ALA A 323 2.36 4.36 -21.13
N HIS A 324 2.06 4.02 -19.88
CA HIS A 324 3.06 3.88 -18.82
C HIS A 324 3.64 2.47 -18.74
N SER A 325 4.90 2.34 -18.28
CA SER A 325 5.57 1.06 -18.10
C SER A 325 5.68 0.61 -16.63
N ASP A 326 5.18 1.44 -15.69
CA ASP A 326 5.10 1.14 -14.26
C ASP A 326 3.85 1.81 -13.67
N TRP A 327 3.59 1.62 -12.38
CA TRP A 327 2.43 2.12 -11.65
C TRP A 327 2.20 3.61 -11.87
N VAL A 328 0.98 3.96 -12.23
CA VAL A 328 0.53 5.35 -12.33
C VAL A 328 0.05 5.82 -10.98
N GLN A 329 0.76 6.77 -10.37
CA GLN A 329 0.56 7.15 -8.98
C GLN A 329 -0.22 8.47 -8.80
N GLY A 330 -0.12 9.40 -9.76
CA GLY A 330 -0.83 10.68 -9.72
C GLY A 330 -1.45 11.03 -11.06
N THR A 331 -2.60 11.69 -11.04
CA THR A 331 -3.29 12.16 -12.24
C THR A 331 -3.98 13.49 -11.99
N THR A 332 -4.11 14.32 -13.03
CA THR A 332 -4.90 15.57 -13.01
C THR A 332 -5.40 15.91 -14.41
N PHE A 333 -6.40 16.82 -14.51
CA PHE A 333 -6.87 17.35 -15.78
C PHE A 333 -6.17 18.67 -16.14
N SER A 334 -6.09 19.01 -17.44
CA SER A 334 -5.77 20.36 -17.92
C SER A 334 -6.87 21.37 -17.53
N LEU A 335 -6.60 22.67 -17.65
CA LEU A 335 -7.61 23.70 -17.38
C LEU A 335 -8.87 23.56 -18.24
N ALA A 336 -8.68 23.21 -19.51
CA ALA A 336 -9.77 23.01 -20.45
C ALA A 336 -10.52 21.67 -20.23
N ASN A 337 -10.05 20.80 -19.35
CA ASN A 337 -10.55 19.44 -19.11
C ASN A 337 -10.49 18.51 -20.33
N ASP A 338 -9.77 18.87 -21.36
CA ASP A 338 -9.62 18.11 -22.61
C ASP A 338 -8.41 17.18 -22.64
N HIS A 339 -7.48 17.36 -21.69
CA HIS A 339 -6.31 16.50 -21.49
C HIS A 339 -6.21 15.98 -20.06
N VAL A 340 -5.60 14.82 -19.93
CA VAL A 340 -5.14 14.23 -18.66
C VAL A 340 -3.63 14.30 -18.61
N ILE A 341 -3.12 14.70 -17.46
CA ILE A 341 -1.72 14.60 -17.07
C ILE A 341 -1.61 13.43 -16.09
N SER A 342 -0.66 12.52 -16.33
CA SER A 342 -0.42 11.37 -15.46
C SER A 342 1.06 11.22 -15.14
N VAL A 343 1.37 10.84 -13.90
CA VAL A 343 2.74 10.58 -13.42
C VAL A 343 2.89 9.15 -12.95
N SER A 344 4.09 8.59 -13.17
CA SER A 344 4.35 7.18 -12.90
C SER A 344 5.73 6.95 -12.29
N ARG A 345 5.87 5.77 -11.67
CA ARG A 345 7.17 5.23 -11.23
C ARG A 345 8.14 5.01 -12.39
N ASP A 346 7.65 4.95 -13.64
CA ASP A 346 8.47 4.90 -14.85
C ASP A 346 9.24 6.20 -15.13
N MET A 347 9.23 7.16 -14.21
CA MET A 347 9.91 8.46 -14.29
C MET A 347 9.37 9.37 -15.42
N SER A 348 8.16 9.16 -15.87
CA SER A 348 7.54 10.02 -16.89
C SER A 348 6.28 10.71 -16.40
N MET A 349 6.06 11.91 -16.94
CA MET A 349 4.79 12.64 -16.87
C MET A 349 4.23 12.76 -18.29
N LYS A 350 3.05 12.19 -18.50
CA LYS A 350 2.44 12.06 -19.83
C LYS A 350 1.19 12.91 -19.98
N LEU A 351 1.02 13.45 -21.20
CA LEU A 351 -0.15 14.20 -21.63
C LEU A 351 -0.99 13.34 -22.57
N THR A 352 -2.29 13.25 -22.33
CA THR A 352 -3.23 12.39 -23.06
C THR A 352 -4.54 13.12 -23.32
N ILE A 353 -5.11 12.96 -24.52
CA ILE A 353 -6.42 13.52 -24.87
C ILE A 353 -7.54 12.73 -24.18
N VAL A 354 -8.43 13.41 -23.45
CA VAL A 354 -9.54 12.77 -22.72
C VAL A 354 -10.49 12.04 -23.66
N SER A 355 -10.87 12.65 -24.78
CA SER A 355 -11.91 12.12 -25.68
C SER A 355 -11.48 10.86 -26.45
N THR A 356 -10.18 10.64 -26.64
CA THR A 356 -9.66 9.55 -27.48
C THR A 356 -8.72 8.59 -26.74
N GLY A 357 -8.16 8.99 -25.59
CA GLY A 357 -7.10 8.26 -24.91
C GLY A 357 -5.75 8.32 -25.64
N GLN A 358 -5.64 9.17 -26.66
CA GLN A 358 -4.41 9.28 -27.46
C GLN A 358 -3.31 10.00 -26.66
N PHE A 359 -2.14 9.37 -26.60
CA PHE A 359 -0.92 9.99 -26.08
C PHE A 359 -0.50 11.18 -26.95
N VAL A 360 -0.19 12.32 -26.32
CA VAL A 360 0.25 13.56 -26.98
C VAL A 360 1.76 13.73 -26.85
N ASP A 361 2.28 13.84 -25.63
CA ASP A 361 3.71 14.05 -25.36
C ASP A 361 4.08 13.64 -23.92
N ASN A 362 5.39 13.54 -23.65
CA ASN A 362 5.93 13.55 -22.30
C ASN A 362 6.18 15.01 -21.88
N ILE A 363 5.64 15.39 -20.72
CA ILE A 363 5.87 16.74 -20.17
C ILE A 363 7.30 16.83 -19.61
N THR A 364 7.77 15.80 -18.93
CA THR A 364 9.15 15.72 -18.42
C THR A 364 10.16 15.41 -19.52
N SER A 365 11.43 15.63 -19.21
CA SER A 365 12.54 15.22 -20.08
C SER A 365 12.50 13.72 -20.33
N ILE A 366 12.76 13.32 -21.57
CA ILE A 366 12.96 11.90 -21.97
C ILE A 366 14.42 11.48 -21.91
N THR A 367 15.32 12.37 -21.50
CA THR A 367 16.75 12.07 -21.39
C THR A 367 16.98 11.10 -20.25
N PRO A 368 17.66 9.96 -20.49
CA PRO A 368 17.97 9.01 -19.42
C PRO A 368 18.72 9.67 -18.26
N GLY A 369 18.21 9.51 -17.03
CA GLY A 369 18.80 10.07 -15.82
C GLY A 369 18.50 11.54 -15.54
N ALA A 370 17.64 12.19 -16.33
CA ALA A 370 17.15 13.55 -16.03
C ALA A 370 16.32 13.58 -14.74
N LEU A 371 15.48 12.56 -14.52
CA LEU A 371 14.80 12.32 -13.26
C LEU A 371 15.52 11.18 -12.52
N LYS A 372 15.66 11.32 -11.20
CA LYS A 372 16.38 10.36 -10.32
C LYS A 372 15.41 9.58 -9.44
N GLY A 373 14.29 9.14 -9.99
CA GLY A 373 13.29 8.37 -9.26
C GLY A 373 11.91 8.55 -9.87
N GLY A 374 11.02 7.63 -9.53
CA GLY A 374 9.63 7.68 -9.98
C GLY A 374 8.90 8.91 -9.47
N LEU A 375 7.97 9.41 -10.27
CA LEU A 375 7.03 10.45 -9.87
C LEU A 375 5.89 9.82 -9.07
N VAL A 376 5.40 10.56 -8.07
CA VAL A 376 4.42 10.06 -7.10
C VAL A 376 3.11 10.80 -7.22
N ASP A 377 3.16 12.13 -7.33
CA ASP A 377 1.95 12.92 -7.37
C ASP A 377 2.09 14.13 -8.28
N VAL A 378 0.95 14.66 -8.76
CA VAL A 378 0.84 15.79 -9.67
C VAL A 378 -0.44 16.57 -9.45
N ILE A 379 -0.33 17.88 -9.35
CA ILE A 379 -1.49 18.78 -9.23
C ILE A 379 -1.40 19.91 -10.26
N ARG A 380 -2.52 20.26 -10.86
CA ARG A 380 -2.63 21.37 -11.82
C ARG A 380 -2.73 22.72 -11.10
N HIS A 381 -2.05 23.73 -11.66
CA HIS A 381 -2.24 25.10 -11.21
C HIS A 381 -3.69 25.58 -11.50
N PRO A 382 -4.37 26.30 -10.57
CA PRO A 382 -5.80 26.62 -10.71
C PRO A 382 -6.13 27.52 -11.91
N THR A 383 -5.19 28.35 -12.36
CA THR A 383 -5.44 29.37 -13.40
C THR A 383 -4.43 29.36 -14.55
N ARG A 384 -3.41 28.50 -14.51
CA ARG A 384 -2.35 28.43 -15.54
C ARG A 384 -2.23 27.00 -16.06
N GLU A 385 -1.83 26.86 -17.33
CA GLU A 385 -1.51 25.55 -17.93
C GLU A 385 -0.13 25.05 -17.44
N GLU A 386 -0.05 24.89 -16.12
CA GLU A 386 1.12 24.45 -15.38
C GLU A 386 0.76 23.35 -14.40
N VAL A 387 1.71 22.47 -14.12
CA VAL A 387 1.56 21.40 -13.13
C VAL A 387 2.76 21.37 -12.20
N LEU A 388 2.49 21.17 -10.91
CA LEU A 388 3.47 20.79 -9.92
C LEU A 388 3.54 19.26 -9.85
N ALA A 389 4.75 18.72 -9.77
CA ALA A 389 4.96 17.29 -9.61
C ALA A 389 6.02 17.02 -8.53
N VAL A 390 5.84 15.91 -7.82
CA VAL A 390 6.74 15.42 -6.77
C VAL A 390 7.10 13.96 -7.00
N GLY A 391 8.23 13.53 -6.43
CA GLY A 391 8.71 12.18 -6.64
C GLY A 391 9.76 11.72 -5.64
N SER A 392 10.38 10.60 -5.96
CA SER A 392 11.30 9.88 -5.07
C SER A 392 12.65 10.57 -4.89
N ASP A 393 12.98 11.59 -5.68
CA ASP A 393 14.26 12.32 -5.60
C ASP A 393 14.25 13.50 -4.62
N GLY A 394 13.11 13.76 -3.97
CA GLY A 394 12.96 14.78 -2.94
C GLY A 394 12.82 16.21 -3.47
N GLU A 395 12.69 16.43 -4.78
CA GLU A 395 12.66 17.76 -5.40
C GLU A 395 11.30 18.06 -6.07
N PRO A 396 10.48 19.00 -5.54
CA PRO A 396 9.29 19.45 -6.21
C PRO A 396 9.65 20.23 -7.48
N ARG A 397 8.86 20.07 -8.55
CA ARG A 397 9.09 20.75 -9.82
C ARG A 397 7.80 21.27 -10.44
N LEU A 398 7.86 22.49 -11.01
CA LEU A 398 6.79 23.13 -11.77
C LEU A 398 7.09 23.02 -13.26
N TYR A 399 6.13 22.56 -14.03
CA TYR A 399 6.23 22.35 -15.49
C TYR A 399 5.10 23.06 -16.22
N LYS A 400 5.38 23.53 -17.46
CA LYS A 400 4.34 23.83 -18.46
C LYS A 400 3.70 22.53 -18.93
N ILE A 401 2.38 22.50 -19.10
CA ILE A 401 1.68 21.32 -19.63
C ILE A 401 1.99 21.14 -21.11
N PHE A 402 1.82 22.21 -21.89
CA PHE A 402 1.97 22.15 -23.34
C PHE A 402 3.37 22.60 -23.79
N ARG A 403 3.94 21.83 -24.70
CA ARG A 403 5.23 22.14 -25.31
C ARG A 403 5.05 23.10 -26.47
N GLU A 404 5.79 24.20 -26.49
CA GLU A 404 5.76 25.23 -27.51
C GLU A 404 6.82 25.03 -28.61
N LYS A 405 7.83 24.18 -28.39
CA LYS A 405 8.95 23.92 -29.29
C LYS A 405 9.14 22.45 -29.56
N ALA A 406 9.71 22.12 -30.72
CA ALA A 406 10.10 20.75 -31.02
C ALA A 406 11.05 20.19 -29.94
N ARG A 407 10.85 18.92 -29.58
CA ARG A 407 11.67 18.22 -28.58
C ARG A 407 13.10 18.05 -29.09
N GLN A 408 14.06 18.34 -28.24
CA GLN A 408 15.48 18.06 -28.45
C GLN A 408 15.97 17.10 -27.35
N ILE A 409 16.88 16.20 -27.72
CA ILE A 409 17.52 15.31 -26.73
C ILE A 409 18.38 16.15 -25.79
N GLY A 410 18.24 15.94 -24.49
CA GLY A 410 18.97 16.68 -23.47
C GLY A 410 18.25 17.91 -22.94
N ASP A 411 17.10 18.31 -23.54
CA ASP A 411 16.30 19.41 -23.01
C ASP A 411 15.29 18.97 -21.95
N ASP A 412 14.94 19.90 -21.07
CA ASP A 412 13.78 19.84 -20.20
C ASP A 412 12.93 21.11 -20.39
N PHE A 413 12.53 21.33 -21.61
CA PHE A 413 11.91 22.58 -22.07
C PHE A 413 10.68 22.99 -21.27
N ASN A 414 9.90 22.03 -20.81
CA ASN A 414 8.68 22.30 -20.04
C ASN A 414 8.97 22.64 -18.57
N LEU A 415 10.17 22.35 -18.05
CA LEU A 415 10.52 22.71 -16.67
C LEU A 415 10.60 24.24 -16.52
N ILE A 416 9.74 24.78 -15.66
CA ILE A 416 9.73 26.20 -15.31
C ILE A 416 10.70 26.46 -14.17
N ARG A 417 10.58 25.63 -13.09
CA ARG A 417 11.44 25.77 -11.91
C ARG A 417 11.46 24.49 -11.06
N ALA A 418 12.57 24.32 -10.36
CA ALA A 418 12.74 23.32 -9.32
C ALA A 418 12.85 24.03 -7.96
N TYR A 419 12.35 23.36 -6.92
CA TYR A 419 12.33 23.91 -5.55
C TYR A 419 13.35 23.22 -4.66
N SER A 420 13.64 23.82 -3.50
CA SER A 420 14.56 23.24 -2.52
C SER A 420 14.07 21.87 -2.05
N LYS A 421 15.00 20.91 -1.98
CA LYS A 421 14.67 19.52 -1.61
C LYS A 421 14.21 19.39 -0.18
N LEU A 422 13.31 18.43 0.03
CA LEU A 422 13.04 17.82 1.32
C LEU A 422 13.83 16.49 1.47
N PRO A 423 14.17 16.08 2.68
CA PRO A 423 14.81 14.80 2.92
C PRO A 423 13.87 13.64 2.62
N GLY A 424 14.35 12.62 1.90
CA GLY A 424 13.60 11.42 1.58
C GLY A 424 12.75 11.52 0.30
N ARG A 425 11.77 10.64 0.20
CA ARG A 425 10.80 10.57 -0.89
C ARG A 425 9.64 11.52 -0.61
N LEU A 426 9.24 12.29 -1.61
CA LEU A 426 8.01 13.07 -1.54
C LEU A 426 6.82 12.13 -1.79
N CYS A 427 5.79 12.25 -0.97
CA CYS A 427 4.67 11.31 -0.96
C CYS A 427 3.37 11.91 -1.43
N ASP A 428 3.17 13.20 -1.19
CA ASP A 428 1.93 13.91 -1.50
C ASP A 428 2.21 15.40 -1.64
N LEU A 429 1.38 16.09 -2.42
CA LEU A 429 1.40 17.55 -2.54
C LEU A 429 -0.01 18.10 -2.69
N ASP A 430 -0.22 19.31 -2.19
CA ASP A 430 -1.43 20.06 -2.44
C ASP A 430 -1.13 21.54 -2.68
N LEU A 431 -1.95 22.17 -3.51
CA LEU A 431 -1.78 23.55 -3.97
C LEU A 431 -2.89 24.43 -3.39
N SER A 432 -2.52 25.59 -2.87
CA SER A 432 -3.52 26.56 -2.41
C SER A 432 -4.46 27.00 -3.55
N PRO A 433 -5.73 27.31 -3.27
CA PRO A 433 -6.70 27.74 -4.29
C PRO A 433 -6.26 28.92 -5.15
N SER A 434 -5.46 29.84 -4.60
CA SER A 434 -4.86 30.94 -5.39
C SER A 434 -3.70 30.49 -6.29
N GLY A 435 -3.13 29.31 -6.04
CA GLY A 435 -1.91 28.82 -6.69
C GLY A 435 -0.62 29.48 -6.18
N ASN A 436 -0.67 30.33 -5.15
CA ASN A 436 0.49 31.07 -4.67
C ASN A 436 1.41 30.25 -3.75
N LYS A 437 0.86 29.22 -3.11
CA LYS A 437 1.55 28.33 -2.18
C LYS A 437 1.23 26.88 -2.48
N PHE A 438 2.13 25.98 -2.10
CA PHE A 438 1.86 24.56 -2.10
C PHE A 438 2.54 23.90 -0.89
N VAL A 439 1.96 22.81 -0.40
CA VAL A 439 2.50 22.01 0.69
C VAL A 439 2.95 20.65 0.15
N VAL A 440 4.04 20.14 0.69
CA VAL A 440 4.59 18.83 0.32
C VAL A 440 4.88 18.02 1.57
N GLY A 441 4.45 16.77 1.56
CA GLY A 441 4.78 15.75 2.55
C GLY A 441 5.91 14.84 2.08
N ALA A 442 6.83 14.51 2.98
CA ALA A 442 7.98 13.66 2.70
C ALA A 442 8.18 12.55 3.73
N SER A 443 8.77 11.44 3.29
CA SER A 443 9.07 10.27 4.11
C SER A 443 10.50 9.78 3.89
N THR A 444 11.21 9.53 4.97
CA THR A 444 12.42 8.71 5.03
C THR A 444 12.07 7.32 5.59
N ALA A 445 13.07 6.46 5.81
CA ALA A 445 12.84 5.16 6.43
C ALA A 445 12.31 5.25 7.88
N THR A 446 12.62 6.32 8.60
CA THR A 446 12.34 6.44 10.04
C THR A 446 11.70 7.76 10.46
N SER A 447 11.60 8.74 9.56
CA SER A 447 11.11 10.09 9.88
C SER A 447 10.36 10.70 8.71
N GLY A 448 9.69 11.81 8.94
CA GLY A 448 9.02 12.61 7.93
C GLY A 448 9.39 14.07 7.99
N ALA A 449 8.94 14.80 7.00
CA ALA A 449 8.99 16.25 6.93
C ALA A 449 7.80 16.78 6.13
N ALA A 450 7.38 17.99 6.43
CA ALA A 450 6.42 18.72 5.60
C ALA A 450 6.88 20.17 5.45
N ARG A 451 6.63 20.74 4.28
CA ARG A 451 7.08 22.10 3.94
C ARG A 451 6.06 22.80 3.05
N ILE A 452 5.83 24.07 3.36
CA ILE A 452 4.99 24.98 2.57
C ILE A 452 5.94 25.83 1.73
N TYR A 453 5.77 25.82 0.41
CA TYR A 453 6.55 26.60 -0.55
C TYR A 453 5.74 27.76 -1.09
N THR A 454 6.44 28.81 -1.52
CA THR A 454 5.88 29.86 -2.37
C THR A 454 6.08 29.49 -3.84
N THR A 455 4.99 29.44 -4.62
CA THR A 455 5.03 28.96 -6.01
C THR A 455 5.95 29.80 -6.90
N GLU A 456 5.94 31.13 -6.74
CA GLU A 456 6.74 32.04 -7.58
C GLU A 456 8.20 32.23 -7.11
N ASP A 457 8.51 31.84 -5.87
CA ASP A 457 9.86 32.01 -5.32
C ASP A 457 10.38 30.70 -4.73
N PRO A 458 11.26 29.96 -5.42
CA PRO A 458 11.78 28.68 -4.97
C PRO A 458 12.68 28.76 -3.73
N ALA A 459 13.14 29.95 -3.35
CA ALA A 459 13.94 30.16 -2.16
C ALA A 459 13.07 30.41 -0.92
N LYS A 460 11.78 30.74 -1.10
CA LYS A 460 10.86 31.07 -0.01
C LYS A 460 10.01 29.87 0.37
N PHE A 461 10.21 29.38 1.57
CA PHE A 461 9.44 28.27 2.14
C PHE A 461 9.35 28.35 3.66
N VAL A 462 8.46 27.57 4.24
CA VAL A 462 8.27 27.39 5.68
C VAL A 462 8.24 25.90 6.00
N ASP A 463 9.15 25.45 6.87
CA ASP A 463 9.11 24.08 7.39
C ASP A 463 8.03 23.96 8.47
N ILE A 464 7.28 22.86 8.44
CA ILE A 464 6.31 22.53 9.48
C ILE A 464 7.07 21.82 10.62
N PRO A 465 7.12 22.40 11.83
CA PRO A 465 7.85 21.81 12.94
C PRO A 465 7.14 20.58 13.51
N ASP A 466 7.86 19.80 14.31
CA ASP A 466 7.32 18.65 15.08
C ASP A 466 6.73 17.53 14.23
N VAL A 467 7.09 17.45 12.95
CA VAL A 467 6.77 16.34 12.05
C VAL A 467 7.89 15.32 12.14
N THR A 468 7.71 14.29 12.96
CA THR A 468 8.71 13.25 13.22
C THR A 468 8.41 11.93 12.52
N ALA A 469 7.13 11.63 12.27
CA ALA A 469 6.69 10.43 11.57
C ALA A 469 6.63 10.66 10.04
N PRO A 470 6.83 9.62 9.22
CA PRO A 470 6.62 9.69 7.77
C PRO A 470 5.30 10.34 7.39
N VAL A 471 5.33 11.34 6.49
CA VAL A 471 4.15 12.05 6.00
C VAL A 471 3.72 11.45 4.67
N PHE A 472 2.45 11.08 4.56
CA PHE A 472 1.87 10.48 3.36
C PHE A 472 0.71 11.30 2.80
N ALA A 473 0.15 12.23 3.58
CA ALA A 473 -1.00 13.04 3.19
C ALA A 473 -0.84 14.48 3.65
N VAL A 474 -1.13 15.42 2.75
CA VAL A 474 -1.18 16.85 3.03
C VAL A 474 -2.39 17.46 2.31
N SER A 475 -2.99 18.51 2.86
CA SER A 475 -4.08 19.23 2.18
C SER A 475 -4.15 20.68 2.62
N PHE A 476 -4.37 21.60 1.68
CA PHE A 476 -4.63 23.01 1.92
C PHE A 476 -6.10 23.24 2.22
N ARG A 477 -6.37 23.99 3.29
CA ARG A 477 -7.73 24.48 3.52
C ARG A 477 -8.10 25.53 2.48
N PRO A 478 -9.36 25.56 1.96
CA PRO A 478 -9.76 26.47 0.90
C PRO A 478 -9.62 27.97 1.20
N ASP A 479 -9.59 28.36 2.47
CA ASP A 479 -9.33 29.75 2.89
C ASP A 479 -7.83 30.13 2.91
N GLU A 480 -6.95 29.19 2.59
CA GLU A 480 -5.49 29.31 2.57
C GLU A 480 -4.83 29.64 3.91
N MET A 481 -5.59 29.58 5.01
CA MET A 481 -5.08 29.93 6.34
C MET A 481 -4.41 28.72 7.03
N GLN A 482 -4.75 27.51 6.61
CA GLN A 482 -4.34 26.29 7.30
C GLN A 482 -3.99 25.17 6.31
N VAL A 483 -3.07 24.31 6.71
CA VAL A 483 -2.76 23.03 6.04
C VAL A 483 -2.96 21.87 7.02
N ALA A 484 -3.49 20.75 6.55
CA ALA A 484 -3.52 19.50 7.27
C ALA A 484 -2.31 18.64 6.86
N VAL A 485 -1.68 17.96 7.83
CA VAL A 485 -0.56 17.06 7.63
C VAL A 485 -0.79 15.80 8.44
N SER A 486 -0.62 14.62 7.83
CA SER A 486 -0.72 13.33 8.52
C SER A 486 0.10 12.25 7.79
N GLY A 487 0.15 11.04 8.36
CA GLY A 487 0.86 9.94 7.75
C GLY A 487 0.90 8.67 8.60
N PHE A 488 2.09 8.18 8.84
CA PHE A 488 2.34 6.87 9.46
C PHE A 488 1.82 6.75 10.90
N ASP A 489 1.92 7.83 11.68
CA ASP A 489 1.47 7.86 13.08
C ASP A 489 -0.05 8.00 13.23
N GLY A 490 -0.75 8.30 12.12
CA GLY A 490 -2.20 8.50 12.11
C GLY A 490 -2.67 9.71 12.93
N ILE A 491 -1.77 10.66 13.20
CA ILE A 491 -2.09 11.92 13.86
C ILE A 491 -2.27 13.01 12.83
N ILE A 492 -3.43 13.63 12.80
CA ILE A 492 -3.70 14.79 11.98
C ILE A 492 -3.18 16.04 12.70
N LYS A 493 -2.34 16.81 12.04
CA LYS A 493 -1.84 18.10 12.48
C LYS A 493 -2.41 19.19 11.60
N LEU A 494 -3.14 20.12 12.18
CA LEU A 494 -3.61 21.33 11.51
C LEU A 494 -2.62 22.44 11.80
N CYS A 495 -2.01 22.97 10.75
CA CYS A 495 -0.88 23.88 10.82
C CYS A 495 -1.23 25.22 10.16
N ASN A 496 -0.75 26.31 10.72
CA ASN A 496 -0.88 27.65 10.14
C ASN A 496 -0.11 27.73 8.81
N ALA A 497 -0.76 28.16 7.74
CA ALA A 497 -0.17 28.18 6.40
C ALA A 497 0.87 29.29 6.17
N GLU A 498 1.01 30.28 7.09
CA GLU A 498 2.03 31.32 7.02
C GLU A 498 3.26 30.99 7.86
N THR A 499 3.06 30.40 9.03
CA THR A 499 4.14 30.20 10.01
C THR A 499 4.60 28.74 10.13
N GLY A 500 3.82 27.79 9.60
CA GLY A 500 4.01 26.36 9.80
C GLY A 500 3.64 25.86 11.19
N ALA A 501 3.29 26.72 12.13
CA ALA A 501 3.00 26.35 13.51
C ALA A 501 1.82 25.38 13.61
N VAL A 502 1.98 24.32 14.40
CA VAL A 502 0.90 23.35 14.67
C VAL A 502 -0.11 24.01 15.62
N GLU A 503 -1.34 24.20 15.16
CA GLU A 503 -2.44 24.81 15.90
C GLU A 503 -3.29 23.78 16.65
N LYS A 504 -3.46 22.58 16.06
CA LYS A 504 -4.26 21.49 16.62
C LYS A 504 -3.70 20.15 16.17
N SER A 505 -3.78 19.15 17.05
CA SER A 505 -3.45 17.75 16.71
C SER A 505 -4.48 16.81 17.30
N PHE A 506 -4.87 15.77 16.53
CA PHE A 506 -5.81 14.75 16.97
C PHE A 506 -5.64 13.46 16.17
N PRO A 507 -6.04 12.28 16.73
CA PRO A 507 -5.97 11.01 16.01
C PRO A 507 -6.99 10.97 14.86
N ALA A 508 -6.60 10.35 13.73
CA ALA A 508 -7.43 10.23 12.53
C ALA A 508 -8.73 9.45 12.76
N ALA A 509 -8.74 8.54 13.72
CA ALA A 509 -9.92 7.76 14.10
C ALA A 509 -10.16 7.77 15.61
N PRO A 510 -11.41 7.57 16.06
CA PRO A 510 -11.69 7.34 17.47
C PRO A 510 -10.99 6.08 17.97
N LEU A 511 -10.29 6.18 19.11
CA LEU A 511 -9.55 5.07 19.70
C LEU A 511 -10.37 4.38 20.78
N THR A 512 -10.34 3.05 20.78
CA THR A 512 -10.93 2.22 21.81
C THR A 512 -9.84 1.74 22.77
N VAL A 513 -10.00 2.04 24.05
CA VAL A 513 -9.12 1.50 25.09
C VAL A 513 -9.44 0.01 25.25
N ILE A 514 -8.51 -0.85 24.82
CA ILE A 514 -8.61 -2.28 25.12
C ILE A 514 -8.23 -2.46 26.60
N PRO A 515 -9.13 -2.95 27.47
CA PRO A 515 -8.78 -3.20 28.86
C PRO A 515 -7.61 -4.20 28.90
N THR A 516 -6.52 -3.83 29.51
CA THR A 516 -5.43 -4.77 29.80
C THR A 516 -6.01 -5.93 30.62
N PRO A 517 -5.90 -7.20 30.20
CA PRO A 517 -6.37 -8.31 31.02
C PRO A 517 -5.69 -8.20 32.39
N ALA A 518 -6.49 -8.19 33.46
CA ALA A 518 -5.97 -8.18 34.82
C ALA A 518 -5.02 -9.36 34.96
N VAL A 519 -3.75 -9.09 35.24
CA VAL A 519 -2.79 -10.13 35.63
C VAL A 519 -3.37 -10.78 36.86
N ALA A 520 -3.88 -12.01 36.71
CA ALA A 520 -4.30 -12.81 37.85
C ALA A 520 -3.06 -12.97 38.76
N THR A 521 -3.04 -12.23 39.85
CA THR A 521 -2.07 -12.45 40.90
C THR A 521 -2.37 -13.86 41.44
N ALA A 522 -1.50 -14.82 41.09
CA ALA A 522 -1.50 -16.12 41.71
C ALA A 522 -1.31 -15.89 43.23
N GLY A 523 -2.41 -16.08 43.99
CA GLY A 523 -2.38 -16.05 45.42
C GLY A 523 -1.40 -17.10 45.92
N GLN A 524 -0.59 -16.69 46.87
CA GLN A 524 0.31 -17.54 47.69
C GLN A 524 -0.45 -18.63 48.42
#